data_834195e595196affbc29a7e7784d6552
#
_entry.id   834195e595196affbc29a7e7784d6552
#
_cell.length_a   1.000
_cell.length_b   1.000
_cell.length_c   1.000
_cell.angle_alpha   90.00
_cell.angle_beta   90.00
_cell.angle_gamma   90.00
#
_symmetry.space_group_name_H-M   'P 1'
#
loop_
_entity.id
_entity.type
_entity.pdbx_description
1 polymer ?
#
loop_
_entity_poly.entity_id
_entity_poly.type
_entity_poly.pdbx_seq_one_letter_code
_entity_poly.pdbx_strand_id
1 'polypeptide(L)'
;MAEMGLDGLRNGEAAQAQVLDWQICTSFVAGCAGVFVYAWTDEWFRGGAEVEDWMFGITARNREPKPALAAVRRAFRQVPFMEEVPWPLVSVVVCSYNGARTIRDCLEGLRKLEYPNCEVIVVDDGSTDCTAAIAREYDCRVIRTENRGLSNARNTGWQAANGDIVAYLDDDAYPDPHWLHYLASAFLNTMNTTHAAVGGPNIAPPTDGPIAECVAHAPGGPTHVLLSDREAEHIPGCNMAFRKSCLAAIGGFDPQFRIAGDDVDVCWRLQQEGWTLGFNPAAVVWHHRRNSVRAYLRQQKGYGKAEALLERKWPEKYNLAGHLKWTGRVYGVPYVRWRAGRIYHGMWGLAPFQSLYEPAPDLIDALPMMPEWYLLMAALGVLSALSLYWPWPPLKLALPLFAFAVGVPLVHAWRCAARVCFANPPLSRAGRLKLRLTTASLYLLQPLARLNGRLRHGLTLWRKRVIGGFAFPRPWLANIWSRRSLGAEERLQSIEAALRAHDALPLRGGNFDPWDLEVRGGLLGSARMFIAVEYHGDGRQLLRVRSWPRCSLAAAALTLVFAGLSLGAGHDGYWAACAALGGITLLLALRVVNECAAATAAFLGAVREIEREEKCDGPA
;
A
#
# COMPACT_ATOMS: atom_id res chain seq x y z
N MET A 1 -22.85 -5.04 12.16
CA MET A 1 -23.95 -5.40 13.10
C MET A 1 -25.17 -5.67 12.26
N ALA A 2 -25.87 -6.78 12.49
CA ALA A 2 -27.07 -7.16 11.72
C ALA A 2 -28.23 -7.37 12.68
N GLU A 3 -29.43 -7.00 12.28
CA GLU A 3 -30.67 -7.30 12.96
C GLU A 3 -31.34 -8.50 12.24
N MET A 4 -31.75 -9.50 12.99
CA MET A 4 -32.23 -10.78 12.49
C MET A 4 -33.54 -11.14 13.15
N GLY A 5 -34.46 -11.65 12.36
CA GLY A 5 -35.76 -12.10 12.84
C GLY A 5 -36.52 -12.87 11.77
N LEU A 6 -37.39 -13.76 12.19
CA LEU A 6 -38.37 -14.43 11.34
C LEU A 6 -39.68 -14.56 12.10
N ASP A 7 -40.79 -14.27 11.43
CA ASP A 7 -42.13 -14.40 12.00
C ASP A 7 -42.49 -15.89 12.13
N GLY A 8 -42.63 -16.35 13.38
CA GLY A 8 -42.95 -17.74 13.70
C GLY A 8 -44.39 -18.11 13.36
N LEU A 9 -45.33 -17.16 13.32
CA LEU A 9 -46.71 -17.45 12.94
C LEU A 9 -46.83 -17.76 11.43
N ARG A 10 -46.15 -16.96 10.60
CA ARG A 10 -46.22 -17.09 9.14
C ARG A 10 -45.35 -18.23 8.58
N ASN A 11 -44.23 -18.52 9.23
CA ASN A 11 -43.24 -19.47 8.72
C ASN A 11 -43.14 -20.75 9.55
N GLY A 12 -43.80 -20.79 10.73
CA GLY A 12 -43.67 -21.87 11.69
C GLY A 12 -42.46 -21.67 12.65
N GLU A 13 -42.63 -22.04 13.90
CA GLU A 13 -41.61 -21.87 14.95
C GLU A 13 -40.35 -22.72 14.70
N ALA A 14 -40.48 -23.89 14.06
CA ALA A 14 -39.32 -24.70 13.68
C ALA A 14 -38.45 -24.00 12.61
N ALA A 15 -39.10 -23.41 11.60
CA ALA A 15 -38.40 -22.61 10.59
C ALA A 15 -37.76 -21.35 11.19
N GLN A 16 -38.45 -20.68 12.11
CA GLN A 16 -37.88 -19.56 12.86
C GLN A 16 -36.59 -19.94 13.58
N ALA A 17 -36.60 -21.07 14.29
CA ALA A 17 -35.45 -21.58 15.02
C ALA A 17 -34.27 -21.89 14.09
N GLN A 18 -34.53 -22.57 12.97
CA GLN A 18 -33.51 -22.97 12.01
C GLN A 18 -32.90 -21.76 11.28
N VAL A 19 -33.72 -20.79 10.88
CA VAL A 19 -33.25 -19.59 10.18
C VAL A 19 -32.42 -18.70 11.10
N LEU A 20 -32.84 -18.52 12.36
CA LEU A 20 -32.08 -17.74 13.33
C LEU A 20 -30.70 -18.37 13.64
N ASP A 21 -30.65 -19.69 13.83
CA ASP A 21 -29.40 -20.43 14.02
C ASP A 21 -28.44 -20.19 12.84
N TRP A 22 -28.91 -20.40 11.61
CA TRP A 22 -28.14 -20.18 10.40
C TRP A 22 -27.69 -18.72 10.21
N GLN A 23 -28.59 -17.74 10.44
CA GLN A 23 -28.29 -16.32 10.30
C GLN A 23 -27.19 -15.87 11.29
N ILE A 24 -27.28 -16.29 12.56
CA ILE A 24 -26.27 -15.99 13.58
C ILE A 24 -24.92 -16.53 13.16
N CYS A 25 -24.85 -17.83 12.89
CA CYS A 25 -23.59 -18.49 12.52
C CYS A 25 -22.97 -17.86 11.25
N THR A 26 -23.76 -17.64 10.19
CA THR A 26 -23.30 -17.04 8.94
C THR A 26 -22.75 -15.62 9.14
N SER A 27 -23.41 -14.82 9.98
CA SER A 27 -22.97 -13.44 10.22
C SER A 27 -21.61 -13.36 10.91
N PHE A 28 -21.37 -14.20 11.91
CA PHE A 28 -20.08 -14.24 12.58
C PHE A 28 -18.98 -14.81 11.68
N VAL A 29 -19.26 -15.85 10.89
CA VAL A 29 -18.31 -16.37 9.89
C VAL A 29 -17.98 -15.32 8.83
N ALA A 30 -18.94 -14.46 8.48
CA ALA A 30 -18.72 -13.33 7.57
C ALA A 30 -17.93 -12.15 8.20
N GLY A 31 -17.56 -12.25 9.49
CA GLY A 31 -16.77 -11.24 10.19
C GLY A 31 -17.58 -10.14 10.87
N CYS A 32 -18.90 -10.32 11.07
CA CYS A 32 -19.69 -9.39 11.87
C CYS A 32 -19.26 -9.46 13.34
N ALA A 33 -19.08 -8.31 13.98
CA ALA A 33 -18.71 -8.19 15.39
C ALA A 33 -19.86 -8.55 16.35
N GLY A 34 -21.09 -8.67 15.85
CA GLY A 34 -22.25 -9.04 16.64
C GLY A 34 -23.54 -8.99 15.83
N VAL A 35 -24.57 -9.60 16.37
CA VAL A 35 -25.92 -9.64 15.80
C VAL A 35 -26.96 -9.31 16.86
N PHE A 36 -28.09 -8.76 16.44
CA PHE A 36 -29.24 -8.54 17.28
C PHE A 36 -30.40 -9.41 16.81
N VAL A 37 -30.92 -10.24 17.71
CA VAL A 37 -32.08 -11.07 17.44
C VAL A 37 -33.33 -10.27 17.78
N TYR A 38 -34.18 -10.07 16.79
CA TYR A 38 -35.48 -9.45 16.94
C TYR A 38 -36.55 -10.55 16.88
N ALA A 39 -37.32 -10.79 17.98
CA ALA A 39 -37.35 -10.07 19.21
C ALA A 39 -37.27 -11.02 20.42
N TRP A 40 -37.24 -10.49 21.66
CA TRP A 40 -37.25 -11.32 22.87
C TRP A 40 -38.56 -12.07 23.04
N THR A 41 -39.71 -11.37 22.79
CA THR A 41 -41.03 -11.90 23.01
C THR A 41 -42.00 -11.50 21.89
N ASP A 42 -43.13 -12.18 21.80
CA ASP A 42 -44.21 -11.90 20.82
C ASP A 42 -45.07 -10.68 21.20
N GLU A 43 -44.73 -9.95 22.23
CA GLU A 43 -45.42 -8.69 22.58
C GLU A 43 -44.98 -7.56 21.67
N TRP A 44 -45.92 -6.98 20.94
CA TRP A 44 -45.66 -5.82 20.13
C TRP A 44 -46.84 -4.82 20.22
N PHE A 45 -46.52 -3.56 20.49
CA PHE A 45 -47.51 -2.48 20.57
C PHE A 45 -47.23 -1.44 19.49
N ARG A 46 -48.29 -1.05 18.79
CA ARG A 46 -48.25 0.04 17.82
C ARG A 46 -49.36 1.02 18.09
N GLY A 47 -49.04 2.30 18.32
CA GLY A 47 -50.02 3.34 18.61
C GLY A 47 -50.87 3.09 19.84
N GLY A 48 -50.37 2.34 20.83
CA GLY A 48 -51.08 1.98 22.06
C GLY A 48 -51.97 0.75 21.96
N ALA A 49 -52.10 0.14 20.76
CA ALA A 49 -52.81 -1.12 20.57
C ALA A 49 -51.82 -2.28 20.41
N GLU A 50 -52.13 -3.42 20.97
CA GLU A 50 -51.36 -4.64 20.81
C GLU A 50 -51.58 -5.22 19.41
N VAL A 51 -50.46 -5.69 18.77
CA VAL A 51 -50.49 -6.34 17.47
C VAL A 51 -50.38 -7.84 17.68
N GLU A 52 -51.51 -8.55 17.50
CA GLU A 52 -51.61 -9.98 17.84
C GLU A 52 -50.96 -10.92 16.80
N ASP A 53 -50.84 -10.51 15.55
CA ASP A 53 -50.27 -11.28 14.43
C ASP A 53 -48.75 -11.08 14.24
N TRP A 54 -48.07 -10.58 15.25
CA TRP A 54 -46.64 -10.30 15.25
C TRP A 54 -45.89 -11.29 16.15
N MET A 55 -45.30 -12.37 15.58
CA MET A 55 -44.68 -13.46 16.34
C MET A 55 -43.19 -13.62 16.02
N PHE A 56 -42.42 -12.56 16.18
CA PHE A 56 -40.95 -12.59 16.02
C PHE A 56 -40.19 -12.96 17.29
N GLY A 57 -40.86 -13.08 18.44
CA GLY A 57 -40.26 -13.40 19.71
C GLY A 57 -39.58 -14.78 19.71
N ILE A 58 -38.46 -14.89 20.41
CA ILE A 58 -37.83 -16.18 20.74
C ILE A 58 -38.49 -16.82 21.96
N THR A 59 -39.36 -16.05 22.66
CA THR A 59 -40.31 -16.53 23.67
C THR A 59 -41.72 -16.10 23.28
N ALA A 60 -42.72 -16.88 23.73
CA ALA A 60 -44.13 -16.51 23.62
C ALA A 60 -44.48 -15.29 24.49
N ARG A 61 -45.69 -14.74 24.35
CA ARG A 61 -46.18 -13.60 25.13
C ARG A 61 -46.12 -13.83 26.66
N ASN A 62 -46.43 -15.03 27.08
CA ASN A 62 -46.33 -15.46 28.49
C ASN A 62 -44.90 -15.79 28.95
N ARG A 63 -43.91 -15.52 28.11
CA ARG A 63 -42.46 -15.83 28.31
C ARG A 63 -42.11 -17.31 28.25
N GLU A 64 -42.99 -18.16 27.81
CA GLU A 64 -42.64 -19.55 27.55
C GLU A 64 -41.60 -19.65 26.42
N PRO A 65 -40.57 -20.48 26.58
CA PRO A 65 -39.55 -20.68 25.59
C PRO A 65 -40.09 -21.27 24.30
N LYS A 66 -39.82 -20.65 23.15
CA LYS A 66 -40.04 -21.22 21.84
C LYS A 66 -38.79 -22.03 21.39
N PRO A 67 -38.90 -22.93 20.39
CA PRO A 67 -37.74 -23.63 19.81
C PRO A 67 -36.61 -22.68 19.39
N ALA A 68 -36.95 -21.47 18.98
CA ALA A 68 -36.02 -20.41 18.61
C ALA A 68 -35.07 -20.01 19.74
N LEU A 69 -35.53 -20.00 21.02
CA LEU A 69 -34.65 -19.68 22.15
C LEU A 69 -33.53 -20.70 22.33
N ALA A 70 -33.85 -21.99 22.19
CA ALA A 70 -32.83 -23.04 22.28
C ALA A 70 -31.84 -22.97 21.12
N ALA A 71 -32.31 -22.69 19.90
CA ALA A 71 -31.49 -22.51 18.71
C ALA A 71 -30.54 -21.31 18.83
N VAL A 72 -31.06 -20.15 19.23
CA VAL A 72 -30.27 -18.94 19.47
C VAL A 72 -29.19 -19.16 20.54
N ARG A 73 -29.58 -19.83 21.68
CA ARG A 73 -28.62 -20.17 22.73
C ARG A 73 -27.50 -21.08 22.21
N ARG A 74 -27.82 -22.08 21.39
CA ARG A 74 -26.85 -23.00 20.76
C ARG A 74 -25.95 -22.23 19.81
N ALA A 75 -26.52 -21.43 18.88
CA ALA A 75 -25.77 -20.63 17.92
C ALA A 75 -24.77 -19.70 18.60
N PHE A 76 -25.18 -18.95 19.63
CA PHE A 76 -24.28 -18.06 20.38
C PHE A 76 -23.20 -18.78 21.20
N ARG A 77 -23.35 -20.08 21.47
CA ARG A 77 -22.29 -20.89 22.07
C ARG A 77 -21.29 -21.44 21.06
N GLN A 78 -21.71 -21.59 19.80
CA GLN A 78 -20.90 -22.15 18.71
C GLN A 78 -20.15 -21.10 17.91
N VAL A 79 -20.65 -19.84 17.91
CA VAL A 79 -19.96 -18.77 17.19
C VAL A 79 -18.69 -18.33 17.92
N PRO A 80 -17.68 -17.82 17.19
CA PRO A 80 -17.74 -17.46 15.76
C PRO A 80 -17.60 -18.64 14.78
N PHE A 81 -17.17 -19.82 15.25
CA PHE A 81 -16.92 -20.98 14.37
C PHE A 81 -17.36 -22.29 15.01
N MET A 82 -17.96 -23.14 14.20
CA MET A 82 -18.39 -24.48 14.62
C MET A 82 -17.17 -25.37 14.92
N GLU A 83 -17.25 -26.22 15.97
CA GLU A 83 -16.20 -27.16 16.33
C GLU A 83 -15.99 -28.27 15.27
N GLU A 84 -17.02 -28.56 14.46
CA GLU A 84 -17.03 -29.66 13.48
C GLU A 84 -16.28 -29.34 12.15
N VAL A 85 -15.75 -28.14 11.97
CA VAL A 85 -14.99 -27.79 10.77
C VAL A 85 -13.60 -28.43 10.83
N PRO A 86 -13.14 -29.15 9.79
CA PRO A 86 -11.78 -29.67 9.74
C PRO A 86 -10.77 -28.53 9.53
N TRP A 87 -10.39 -27.89 10.62
CA TRP A 87 -9.47 -26.77 10.61
C TRP A 87 -8.06 -27.22 10.18
N PRO A 88 -7.45 -26.62 9.15
CA PRO A 88 -6.11 -26.97 8.70
C PRO A 88 -5.06 -26.64 9.74
N LEU A 89 -3.93 -27.32 9.70
CA LEU A 89 -2.77 -26.94 10.50
C LEU A 89 -2.24 -25.59 10.05
N VAL A 90 -2.13 -24.65 11.00
CA VAL A 90 -1.55 -23.32 10.77
C VAL A 90 -0.23 -23.21 11.52
N SER A 91 0.86 -22.94 10.80
CA SER A 91 2.15 -22.63 11.41
C SER A 91 2.26 -21.11 11.61
N VAL A 92 2.27 -20.67 12.87
CA VAL A 92 2.50 -19.27 13.20
C VAL A 92 3.99 -19.00 13.32
N VAL A 93 4.50 -18.11 12.47
CA VAL A 93 5.93 -17.74 12.44
C VAL A 93 6.10 -16.34 13.00
N VAL A 94 6.89 -16.23 14.07
CA VAL A 94 7.31 -14.99 14.70
C VAL A 94 8.79 -14.76 14.43
N CYS A 95 9.13 -13.71 13.67
CA CYS A 95 10.52 -13.34 13.40
C CYS A 95 10.93 -12.22 14.36
N SER A 96 12.05 -12.42 15.09
CA SER A 96 12.51 -11.45 16.07
C SER A 96 14.01 -11.16 15.97
N TYR A 97 14.36 -9.89 16.16
CA TYR A 97 15.72 -9.40 16.33
C TYR A 97 15.78 -8.33 17.40
N ASN A 98 16.37 -8.65 18.56
CA ASN A 98 16.43 -7.80 19.75
C ASN A 98 15.02 -7.36 20.21
N GLY A 99 14.09 -8.31 20.25
CA GLY A 99 12.69 -8.12 20.60
C GLY A 99 12.35 -8.42 22.06
N ALA A 100 13.34 -8.56 22.98
CA ALA A 100 13.13 -8.95 24.38
C ALA A 100 12.07 -8.11 25.12
N ARG A 101 11.77 -6.91 24.62
CA ARG A 101 10.83 -5.97 25.23
C ARG A 101 9.37 -6.28 24.92
N THR A 102 9.09 -6.89 23.78
CA THR A 102 7.73 -7.07 23.23
C THR A 102 7.37 -8.53 22.97
N ILE A 103 8.36 -9.40 22.76
CA ILE A 103 8.12 -10.80 22.42
C ILE A 103 7.31 -11.55 23.47
N ARG A 104 7.38 -11.15 24.75
CA ARG A 104 6.58 -11.75 25.83
C ARG A 104 5.09 -11.51 25.58
N ASP A 105 4.70 -10.28 25.25
CA ASP A 105 3.30 -9.93 24.97
C ASP A 105 2.78 -10.70 23.74
N CYS A 106 3.63 -10.85 22.71
CA CYS A 106 3.34 -11.65 21.52
C CYS A 106 3.05 -13.12 21.89
N LEU A 107 3.94 -13.77 22.65
CA LEU A 107 3.81 -15.18 23.01
C LEU A 107 2.66 -15.43 24.01
N GLU A 108 2.39 -14.50 24.92
CA GLU A 108 1.21 -14.56 25.79
C GLU A 108 -0.10 -14.42 24.98
N GLY A 109 -0.12 -13.61 23.93
CA GLY A 109 -1.24 -13.53 23.02
C GLY A 109 -1.44 -14.83 22.24
N LEU A 110 -0.36 -15.41 21.73
CA LEU A 110 -0.40 -16.70 21.03
C LEU A 110 -0.88 -17.85 21.92
N ARG A 111 -0.53 -17.85 23.20
CA ARG A 111 -1.03 -18.84 24.17
C ARG A 111 -2.54 -18.77 24.40
N LYS A 112 -3.16 -17.61 24.12
CA LYS A 112 -4.61 -17.39 24.26
C LYS A 112 -5.41 -17.69 23.00
N LEU A 113 -4.76 -18.17 21.93
CA LEU A 113 -5.46 -18.54 20.71
C LEU A 113 -6.45 -19.67 20.95
N GLU A 114 -7.66 -19.47 20.46
CA GLU A 114 -8.72 -20.47 20.45
C GLU A 114 -8.78 -21.14 19.08
N TYR A 115 -7.71 -21.85 18.69
CA TYR A 115 -7.62 -22.55 17.43
C TYR A 115 -7.09 -23.97 17.64
N PRO A 116 -7.78 -25.03 17.12
CA PRO A 116 -7.51 -26.40 17.53
C PRO A 116 -6.20 -26.97 16.97
N ASN A 117 -5.67 -26.45 15.88
CA ASN A 117 -4.59 -27.08 15.12
C ASN A 117 -3.54 -26.06 14.67
N CYS A 118 -2.66 -25.65 15.59
CA CYS A 118 -1.58 -24.70 15.29
C CYS A 118 -0.26 -25.11 15.93
N GLU A 119 0.84 -24.69 15.33
CA GLU A 119 2.17 -24.70 15.88
C GLU A 119 2.77 -23.29 15.88
N VAL A 120 3.65 -23.00 16.82
CA VAL A 120 4.33 -21.70 16.92
C VAL A 120 5.84 -21.89 16.68
N ILE A 121 6.39 -21.12 15.74
CA ILE A 121 7.81 -21.12 15.39
C ILE A 121 8.35 -19.71 15.59
N VAL A 122 9.31 -19.57 16.51
CA VAL A 122 10.03 -18.31 16.73
C VAL A 122 11.38 -18.39 16.02
N VAL A 123 11.62 -17.47 15.08
CA VAL A 123 12.90 -17.35 14.39
C VAL A 123 13.67 -16.16 14.98
N ASP A 124 14.70 -16.44 15.77
CA ASP A 124 15.62 -15.45 16.32
C ASP A 124 16.74 -15.17 15.33
N ASP A 125 16.67 -14.03 14.64
CA ASP A 125 17.64 -13.58 13.62
C ASP A 125 18.93 -13.02 14.25
N GLY A 126 19.52 -13.78 15.18
CA GLY A 126 20.80 -13.45 15.80
C GLY A 126 20.72 -12.36 16.85
N SER A 127 19.67 -12.36 17.69
CA SER A 127 19.55 -11.40 18.79
C SER A 127 20.71 -11.45 19.76
N THR A 128 21.09 -10.29 20.25
CA THR A 128 22.15 -10.09 21.27
C THR A 128 21.59 -9.86 22.67
N ASP A 129 20.27 -9.73 22.79
CA ASP A 129 19.53 -9.58 24.05
C ASP A 129 18.93 -10.92 24.51
N CYS A 130 18.03 -10.90 25.49
CA CYS A 130 17.41 -12.09 26.04
C CYS A 130 16.21 -12.63 25.24
N THR A 131 15.99 -12.18 23.98
CA THR A 131 14.87 -12.60 23.12
C THR A 131 14.73 -14.12 23.04
N ALA A 132 15.80 -14.85 22.67
CA ALA A 132 15.77 -16.31 22.56
C ALA A 132 15.55 -17.03 23.89
N ALA A 133 16.01 -16.44 25.00
CA ALA A 133 15.79 -16.98 26.34
C ALA A 133 14.31 -16.89 26.72
N ILE A 134 13.70 -15.74 26.51
CA ILE A 134 12.26 -15.52 26.75
C ILE A 134 11.43 -16.47 25.89
N ALA A 135 11.74 -16.61 24.58
CA ALA A 135 10.99 -17.49 23.70
C ALA A 135 10.99 -18.96 24.16
N ARG A 136 12.09 -19.45 24.76
CA ARG A 136 12.19 -20.82 25.29
C ARG A 136 11.36 -21.07 26.56
N GLU A 137 10.82 -20.04 27.19
CA GLU A 137 9.89 -20.19 28.32
C GLU A 137 8.49 -20.65 27.88
N TYR A 138 8.20 -20.62 26.56
CA TYR A 138 6.91 -20.93 25.98
C TYR A 138 6.93 -22.21 25.15
N ASP A 139 5.77 -22.82 24.96
CA ASP A 139 5.59 -23.98 24.08
C ASP A 139 5.66 -23.55 22.61
N CYS A 140 6.88 -23.32 22.13
CA CYS A 140 7.16 -22.95 20.75
C CYS A 140 8.51 -23.48 20.27
N ARG A 141 8.62 -23.72 18.98
CA ARG A 141 9.88 -24.13 18.36
C ARG A 141 10.76 -22.90 18.10
N VAL A 142 11.88 -22.77 18.80
CA VAL A 142 12.83 -21.66 18.64
C VAL A 142 13.95 -22.06 17.67
N ILE A 143 14.11 -21.31 16.58
CA ILE A 143 15.17 -21.46 15.58
C ILE A 143 16.05 -20.21 15.66
N ARG A 144 17.35 -20.40 15.98
CA ARG A 144 18.29 -19.30 16.03
C ARG A 144 19.15 -19.29 14.79
N THR A 145 19.28 -18.13 14.14
CA THR A 145 20.11 -17.90 12.95
C THR A 145 21.14 -16.80 13.18
N GLU A 146 22.08 -16.62 12.26
CA GLU A 146 22.85 -15.39 12.18
C GLU A 146 21.97 -14.25 11.65
N ASN A 147 22.24 -13.00 12.03
CA ASN A 147 21.49 -11.85 11.53
C ASN A 147 21.65 -11.65 10.02
N ARG A 148 20.66 -12.11 9.27
CA ARG A 148 20.57 -11.97 7.81
C ARG A 148 19.41 -11.07 7.37
N GLY A 149 18.59 -10.60 8.32
CA GLY A 149 17.47 -9.70 8.11
C GLY A 149 16.13 -10.40 7.94
N LEU A 150 15.05 -9.61 8.03
CA LEU A 150 13.67 -10.07 8.16
C LEU A 150 13.24 -11.11 7.10
N SER A 151 13.52 -10.85 5.82
CA SER A 151 13.15 -11.79 4.74
C SER A 151 13.80 -13.17 4.90
N ASN A 152 15.07 -13.24 5.33
CA ASN A 152 15.71 -14.52 5.61
C ASN A 152 15.10 -15.22 6.82
N ALA A 153 14.79 -14.49 7.88
CA ALA A 153 14.11 -15.04 9.05
C ALA A 153 12.72 -15.60 8.67
N ARG A 154 11.94 -14.86 7.85
CA ARG A 154 10.66 -15.34 7.32
C ARG A 154 10.83 -16.59 6.45
N ASN A 155 11.87 -16.63 5.61
CA ASN A 155 12.17 -17.81 4.80
C ASN A 155 12.51 -19.03 5.66
N THR A 156 13.33 -18.85 6.69
CA THR A 156 13.63 -19.93 7.65
C THR A 156 12.35 -20.44 8.32
N GLY A 157 11.44 -19.54 8.68
CA GLY A 157 10.19 -19.88 9.33
C GLY A 157 9.25 -20.73 8.47
N TRP A 158 8.95 -20.31 7.23
CA TRP A 158 8.03 -21.09 6.38
C TRP A 158 8.63 -22.42 5.91
N GLN A 159 9.94 -22.50 5.76
CA GLN A 159 10.63 -23.75 5.43
C GLN A 159 10.57 -24.76 6.58
N ALA A 160 10.59 -24.27 7.83
CA ALA A 160 10.45 -25.09 9.03
C ALA A 160 9.01 -25.42 9.41
N ALA A 161 8.02 -24.75 8.81
CA ALA A 161 6.60 -24.92 9.07
C ALA A 161 6.08 -26.25 8.55
N ASN A 162 5.18 -26.92 9.33
CA ASN A 162 4.51 -28.15 8.93
C ASN A 162 3.11 -27.88 8.34
N GLY A 163 2.49 -26.74 8.69
CA GLY A 163 1.14 -26.40 8.28
C GLY A 163 1.02 -26.04 6.79
N ASP A 164 -0.17 -26.26 6.23
CA ASP A 164 -0.55 -25.84 4.87
C ASP A 164 -0.70 -24.33 4.76
N ILE A 165 -0.97 -23.67 5.90
CA ILE A 165 -1.05 -22.23 6.04
C ILE A 165 0.08 -21.77 6.96
N VAL A 166 0.83 -20.75 6.49
CA VAL A 166 1.89 -20.09 7.27
C VAL A 166 1.43 -18.67 7.60
N ALA A 167 1.21 -18.40 8.86
CA ALA A 167 0.80 -17.08 9.37
C ALA A 167 1.98 -16.36 10.01
N TYR A 168 2.25 -15.14 9.58
CA TYR A 168 3.30 -14.29 10.15
C TYR A 168 2.72 -13.27 11.11
N LEU A 169 3.40 -13.12 12.23
CA LEU A 169 3.13 -12.14 13.26
C LEU A 169 4.45 -11.48 13.67
N ASP A 170 4.46 -10.16 13.79
CA ASP A 170 5.66 -9.46 14.27
C ASP A 170 5.82 -9.67 15.78
N ASP A 171 7.04 -9.65 16.30
CA ASP A 171 7.39 -9.86 17.72
C ASP A 171 6.91 -8.70 18.64
N ASP A 172 6.45 -7.61 18.05
CA ASP A 172 5.81 -6.48 18.73
C ASP A 172 4.28 -6.42 18.46
N ALA A 173 3.69 -7.60 18.17
CA ALA A 173 2.25 -7.74 17.96
C ALA A 173 1.71 -8.98 18.68
N TYR A 174 0.43 -8.94 19.06
CA TYR A 174 -0.27 -10.09 19.61
C TYR A 174 -1.66 -10.24 18.97
N PRO A 175 -2.12 -11.49 18.72
CA PRO A 175 -3.36 -11.73 18.03
C PRO A 175 -4.58 -11.66 18.94
N ASP A 176 -5.74 -11.44 18.33
CA ASP A 176 -7.04 -11.71 18.94
C ASP A 176 -7.25 -13.24 19.08
N PRO A 177 -7.97 -13.75 20.09
CA PRO A 177 -8.14 -15.20 20.31
C PRO A 177 -8.63 -16.00 19.10
N HIS A 178 -9.49 -15.43 18.28
CA HIS A 178 -10.02 -16.10 17.07
C HIS A 178 -9.30 -15.73 15.76
N TRP A 179 -8.16 -15.07 15.84
CA TRP A 179 -7.40 -14.60 14.68
C TRP A 179 -7.17 -15.69 13.62
N LEU A 180 -6.72 -16.88 14.03
CA LEU A 180 -6.45 -17.98 13.11
C LEU A 180 -7.71 -18.56 12.48
N HIS A 181 -8.83 -18.59 13.19
CA HIS A 181 -10.11 -19.01 12.61
C HIS A 181 -10.52 -18.11 11.45
N TYR A 182 -10.40 -16.79 11.64
CA TYR A 182 -10.75 -15.83 10.59
C TYR A 182 -9.80 -15.87 9.38
N LEU A 183 -8.50 -16.10 9.61
CA LEU A 183 -7.55 -16.30 8.52
C LEU A 183 -7.83 -17.61 7.77
N ALA A 184 -7.97 -18.72 8.50
CA ALA A 184 -8.21 -20.03 7.91
C ALA A 184 -9.55 -20.10 7.15
N SER A 185 -10.63 -19.51 7.70
CA SER A 185 -11.94 -19.46 7.04
C SER A 185 -11.89 -18.78 5.68
N ALA A 186 -11.07 -17.76 5.50
CA ALA A 186 -10.89 -17.08 4.22
C ALA A 186 -10.20 -17.98 3.17
N PHE A 187 -9.32 -18.89 3.59
CA PHE A 187 -8.72 -19.90 2.71
C PHE A 187 -9.66 -21.09 2.42
N LEU A 188 -10.52 -21.47 3.37
CA LEU A 188 -11.45 -22.58 3.21
C LEU A 188 -12.68 -22.22 2.38
N ASN A 189 -13.00 -20.94 2.24
CA ASN A 189 -14.14 -20.50 1.45
C ASN A 189 -13.94 -20.87 -0.03
N THR A 190 -14.79 -21.78 -0.53
CA THR A 190 -14.72 -22.28 -1.91
C THR A 190 -14.89 -21.20 -2.98
N MET A 191 -15.53 -20.07 -2.63
CA MET A 191 -15.66 -18.92 -3.53
C MET A 191 -14.34 -18.15 -3.70
N ASN A 192 -13.35 -18.38 -2.83
CA ASN A 192 -12.08 -17.66 -2.78
C ASN A 192 -10.87 -18.61 -2.97
N THR A 193 -10.99 -19.60 -3.83
CA THR A 193 -9.95 -20.62 -4.07
C THR A 193 -8.65 -20.05 -4.63
N THR A 194 -8.67 -18.82 -5.16
CA THR A 194 -7.51 -18.12 -5.75
C THR A 194 -6.70 -17.33 -4.74
N HIS A 195 -7.13 -17.22 -3.48
CA HIS A 195 -6.36 -16.48 -2.47
C HIS A 195 -5.07 -17.23 -2.10
N ALA A 196 -3.92 -16.64 -2.45
CA ALA A 196 -2.60 -17.12 -2.03
C ALA A 196 -2.20 -16.61 -0.64
N ALA A 197 -2.71 -15.45 -0.26
CA ALA A 197 -2.47 -14.85 1.05
C ALA A 197 -3.73 -14.18 1.58
N VAL A 198 -3.82 -14.06 2.90
CA VAL A 198 -4.91 -13.37 3.61
C VAL A 198 -4.31 -12.54 4.73
N GLY A 199 -4.83 -11.34 4.94
CA GLY A 199 -4.46 -10.50 6.08
C GLY A 199 -5.67 -9.90 6.78
N GLY A 200 -5.41 -9.20 7.87
CA GLY A 200 -6.44 -8.53 8.66
C GLY A 200 -5.93 -7.25 9.29
N PRO A 201 -6.79 -6.50 9.99
CA PRO A 201 -6.43 -5.23 10.62
C PRO A 201 -5.30 -5.37 11.65
N ASN A 202 -4.54 -4.29 11.82
CA ASN A 202 -3.59 -4.14 12.90
C ASN A 202 -3.93 -2.88 13.71
N ILE A 203 -4.21 -3.03 14.98
CA ILE A 203 -4.71 -1.98 15.87
C ILE A 203 -3.66 -1.68 16.94
N ALA A 204 -3.44 -0.41 17.26
CA ALA A 204 -2.55 -0.06 18.36
C ALA A 204 -3.20 -0.39 19.71
N PRO A 205 -2.49 -1.08 20.62
CA PRO A 205 -3.00 -1.32 21.96
C PRO A 205 -3.22 0.00 22.72
N PRO A 206 -4.33 0.16 23.43
CA PRO A 206 -4.60 1.38 24.18
C PRO A 206 -3.67 1.58 25.38
N THR A 207 -2.90 0.56 25.74
CA THR A 207 -1.97 0.53 26.87
C THR A 207 -0.55 0.98 26.55
N ASP A 208 -0.22 1.23 25.29
CA ASP A 208 1.14 1.51 24.80
C ASP A 208 1.76 2.82 25.34
N GLY A 209 0.97 3.65 25.94
CA GLY A 209 1.41 4.93 26.50
C GLY A 209 1.37 6.09 25.49
N PRO A 210 1.55 7.32 25.98
CA PRO A 210 1.15 8.53 25.24
C PRO A 210 1.97 8.82 23.98
N ILE A 211 3.26 8.43 23.93
CA ILE A 211 4.06 8.65 22.72
C ILE A 211 3.72 7.63 21.64
N ALA A 212 3.53 6.37 22.00
CA ALA A 212 3.11 5.32 21.08
C ALA A 212 1.70 5.63 20.50
N GLU A 213 0.82 6.20 21.32
CA GLU A 213 -0.49 6.68 20.87
C GLU A 213 -0.36 7.84 19.86
N CYS A 214 0.53 8.81 20.10
CA CYS A 214 0.85 9.83 19.10
C CYS A 214 1.38 9.23 17.79
N VAL A 215 2.21 8.19 17.87
CA VAL A 215 2.76 7.47 16.71
C VAL A 215 1.67 6.67 16.00
N ALA A 216 0.70 6.09 16.71
CA ALA A 216 -0.44 5.40 16.12
C ALA A 216 -1.28 6.31 15.21
N HIS A 217 -1.38 7.59 15.58
CA HIS A 217 -2.08 8.61 14.80
C HIS A 217 -1.19 9.36 13.80
N ALA A 218 0.11 9.06 13.75
CA ALA A 218 1.04 9.65 12.80
C ALA A 218 1.04 8.89 11.46
N PRO A 219 1.45 9.54 10.32
CA PRO A 219 1.50 8.88 9.02
C PRO A 219 2.61 7.80 8.97
N GLY A 220 2.45 6.82 8.06
CA GLY A 220 3.46 5.80 7.79
C GLY A 220 3.44 4.61 8.74
N GLY A 221 2.31 4.32 9.36
CA GLY A 221 2.02 3.03 10.00
C GLY A 221 1.83 1.91 8.97
N PRO A 222 1.75 0.64 9.42
CA PRO A 222 1.42 -0.48 8.54
C PRO A 222 -0.03 -0.35 8.08
N THR A 223 -0.23 -0.24 6.76
CA THR A 223 -1.54 0.00 6.15
C THR A 223 -1.83 -1.01 5.07
N HIS A 224 -3.08 -1.44 4.98
CA HIS A 224 -3.58 -2.27 3.90
C HIS A 224 -3.91 -1.41 2.68
N VAL A 225 -3.82 -2.00 1.51
CA VAL A 225 -4.38 -1.44 0.28
C VAL A 225 -5.44 -2.41 -0.20
N LEU A 226 -6.69 -1.98 -0.22
CA LEU A 226 -7.84 -2.83 -0.53
C LEU A 226 -8.38 -2.54 -1.93
N LEU A 227 -8.63 -3.60 -2.69
CA LEU A 227 -9.34 -3.56 -3.97
C LEU A 227 -10.85 -3.64 -3.76
N SER A 228 -11.28 -4.41 -2.77
CA SER A 228 -12.66 -4.56 -2.34
C SER A 228 -12.73 -4.78 -0.81
N ASP A 229 -13.91 -5.03 -0.27
CA ASP A 229 -14.08 -5.34 1.16
C ASP A 229 -13.44 -6.67 1.58
N ARG A 230 -13.09 -7.54 0.61
CA ARG A 230 -12.54 -8.89 0.82
C ARG A 230 -11.21 -9.13 0.12
N GLU A 231 -10.80 -8.25 -0.77
CA GLU A 231 -9.58 -8.38 -1.55
C GLU A 231 -8.62 -7.23 -1.31
N ALA A 232 -7.35 -7.54 -1.18
CA ALA A 232 -6.27 -6.59 -0.98
C ALA A 232 -5.32 -6.56 -2.18
N GLU A 233 -4.73 -5.41 -2.45
CA GLU A 233 -3.54 -5.26 -3.29
C GLU A 233 -2.26 -5.41 -2.45
N HIS A 234 -2.32 -5.05 -1.16
CA HIS A 234 -1.20 -5.16 -0.24
C HIS A 234 -1.68 -5.50 1.17
N ILE A 235 -0.97 -6.41 1.81
CA ILE A 235 -1.15 -6.83 3.21
C ILE A 235 0.15 -6.51 3.97
N PRO A 236 0.12 -5.74 5.06
CA PRO A 236 1.32 -5.43 5.84
C PRO A 236 1.84 -6.64 6.62
N GLY A 237 3.16 -6.72 6.73
CA GLY A 237 3.90 -7.87 7.25
C GLY A 237 3.61 -8.28 8.69
N CYS A 238 2.98 -7.40 9.48
CA CYS A 238 2.65 -7.67 10.87
C CYS A 238 1.39 -8.55 11.07
N ASN A 239 0.61 -8.79 10.00
CA ASN A 239 -0.60 -9.61 10.04
C ASN A 239 -0.89 -10.17 8.65
N MET A 240 -0.19 -11.23 8.26
CA MET A 240 -0.33 -11.88 6.96
C MET A 240 -0.20 -13.39 7.08
N ALA A 241 -1.02 -14.11 6.33
CA ALA A 241 -0.97 -15.56 6.22
C ALA A 241 -0.91 -15.98 4.75
N PHE A 242 -0.26 -17.10 4.45
CA PHE A 242 -0.04 -17.60 3.09
C PHE A 242 -0.39 -19.07 2.98
N ARG A 243 -0.91 -19.49 1.83
CA ARG A 243 -0.81 -20.89 1.45
C ARG A 243 0.67 -21.23 1.26
N LYS A 244 1.16 -22.21 1.99
CA LYS A 244 2.57 -22.64 1.93
C LYS A 244 3.00 -22.99 0.50
N SER A 245 2.12 -23.63 -0.27
CA SER A 245 2.38 -23.98 -1.67
C SER A 245 2.58 -22.76 -2.57
N CYS A 246 1.77 -21.70 -2.41
CA CYS A 246 1.93 -20.47 -3.18
C CYS A 246 3.21 -19.71 -2.79
N LEU A 247 3.54 -19.67 -1.51
CA LEU A 247 4.78 -19.06 -1.03
C LEU A 247 6.02 -19.82 -1.56
N ALA A 248 5.96 -21.15 -1.59
CA ALA A 248 7.01 -21.99 -2.15
C ALA A 248 7.17 -21.77 -3.66
N ALA A 249 6.08 -21.66 -4.41
CA ALA A 249 6.09 -21.46 -5.86
C ALA A 249 6.83 -20.19 -6.28
N ILE A 250 6.70 -19.09 -5.48
CA ILE A 250 7.43 -17.84 -5.73
C ILE A 250 8.83 -17.81 -5.09
N GLY A 251 9.28 -18.90 -4.43
CA GLY A 251 10.58 -18.97 -3.77
C GLY A 251 10.68 -18.19 -2.45
N GLY A 252 9.55 -17.89 -1.79
CA GLY A 252 9.50 -17.17 -0.51
C GLY A 252 9.79 -15.68 -0.61
N PHE A 253 10.34 -15.08 0.44
CA PHE A 253 10.66 -13.65 0.54
C PHE A 253 12.01 -13.34 -0.07
N ASP A 254 12.15 -12.18 -0.74
CA ASP A 254 13.40 -11.75 -1.34
C ASP A 254 14.39 -11.23 -0.28
N PRO A 255 15.59 -11.85 -0.14
CA PRO A 255 16.58 -11.49 0.88
C PRO A 255 17.14 -10.07 0.80
N GLN A 256 16.97 -9.36 -0.33
CA GLN A 256 17.39 -7.96 -0.43
C GLN A 256 16.64 -7.04 0.55
N PHE A 257 15.41 -7.41 0.92
CA PHE A 257 14.58 -6.65 1.85
C PHE A 257 14.86 -7.08 3.30
N ARG A 258 15.87 -6.47 3.93
CA ARG A 258 16.32 -6.87 5.26
C ARG A 258 15.50 -6.27 6.42
N ILE A 259 14.75 -5.18 6.20
CA ILE A 259 14.09 -4.41 7.26
C ILE A 259 12.62 -4.15 6.95
N ALA A 260 12.28 -3.86 5.70
CA ALA A 260 10.93 -3.54 5.24
C ALA A 260 10.84 -3.63 3.73
N GLY A 261 9.61 -3.70 3.20
CA GLY A 261 9.30 -3.78 1.77
C GLY A 261 9.20 -5.19 1.22
N ASP A 262 9.52 -6.18 2.01
CA ASP A 262 9.37 -7.60 1.70
C ASP A 262 7.90 -8.02 1.61
N ASP A 263 7.04 -7.42 2.42
CA ASP A 263 5.59 -7.58 2.39
C ASP A 263 4.97 -7.03 1.10
N VAL A 264 5.43 -5.89 0.62
CA VAL A 264 5.01 -5.32 -0.66
C VAL A 264 5.48 -6.20 -1.83
N ASP A 265 6.75 -6.61 -1.81
CA ASP A 265 7.37 -7.43 -2.84
C ASP A 265 6.67 -8.80 -2.98
N VAL A 266 6.44 -9.50 -1.86
CA VAL A 266 5.76 -10.80 -1.88
C VAL A 266 4.33 -10.70 -2.40
N CYS A 267 3.59 -9.65 -2.00
CA CYS A 267 2.24 -9.41 -2.51
C CYS A 267 2.23 -9.26 -4.04
N TRP A 268 3.15 -8.47 -4.60
CA TRP A 268 3.21 -8.26 -6.05
C TRP A 268 3.67 -9.50 -6.82
N ARG A 269 4.60 -10.31 -6.27
CA ARG A 269 5.01 -11.57 -6.91
C ARG A 269 3.87 -12.59 -6.95
N LEU A 270 3.08 -12.69 -5.88
CA LEU A 270 1.89 -13.54 -5.87
C LEU A 270 0.86 -13.10 -6.92
N GLN A 271 0.63 -11.79 -7.04
CA GLN A 271 -0.28 -11.24 -8.05
C GLN A 271 0.22 -11.44 -9.50
N GLN A 272 1.55 -11.46 -9.73
CA GLN A 272 2.11 -11.79 -11.05
C GLN A 272 1.82 -13.24 -11.48
N GLU A 273 1.74 -14.17 -10.52
CA GLU A 273 1.32 -15.55 -10.76
C GLU A 273 -0.20 -15.70 -10.96
N GLY A 274 -0.94 -14.59 -10.95
CA GLY A 274 -2.40 -14.58 -11.15
C GLY A 274 -3.21 -14.87 -9.88
N TRP A 275 -2.58 -14.96 -8.71
CA TRP A 275 -3.29 -15.17 -7.46
C TRP A 275 -3.80 -13.86 -6.86
N THR A 276 -4.86 -13.98 -6.07
CA THR A 276 -5.44 -12.86 -5.33
C THR A 276 -4.97 -12.87 -3.87
N LEU A 277 -5.14 -11.71 -3.20
CA LEU A 277 -4.87 -11.54 -1.77
C LEU A 277 -6.20 -11.25 -1.08
N GLY A 278 -6.51 -12.01 -0.04
CA GLY A 278 -7.71 -11.83 0.76
C GLY A 278 -7.53 -10.84 1.91
N PHE A 279 -8.63 -10.22 2.31
CA PHE A 279 -8.71 -9.40 3.51
C PHE A 279 -9.88 -9.84 4.39
N ASN A 280 -9.60 -10.14 5.66
CA ASN A 280 -10.64 -10.46 6.64
C ASN A 280 -10.63 -9.41 7.76
N PRO A 281 -11.67 -8.57 7.88
CA PRO A 281 -11.70 -7.47 8.85
C PRO A 281 -11.77 -7.95 10.32
N ALA A 282 -12.09 -9.22 10.57
CA ALA A 282 -12.16 -9.80 11.90
C ALA A 282 -10.84 -10.49 12.34
N ALA A 283 -9.90 -10.73 11.41
CA ALA A 283 -8.58 -11.28 11.74
C ALA A 283 -7.68 -10.18 12.34
N VAL A 284 -8.00 -9.75 13.54
CA VAL A 284 -7.38 -8.60 14.21
C VAL A 284 -6.09 -9.01 14.93
N VAL A 285 -5.10 -8.12 14.80
CA VAL A 285 -3.84 -8.18 15.54
C VAL A 285 -3.63 -6.84 16.26
N TRP A 286 -3.23 -6.90 17.52
CA TRP A 286 -2.83 -5.75 18.30
C TRP A 286 -1.32 -5.53 18.12
N HIS A 287 -0.93 -4.39 17.55
CA HIS A 287 0.45 -4.14 17.16
C HIS A 287 1.00 -2.90 17.89
N HIS A 288 1.99 -3.08 18.75
CA HIS A 288 2.65 -2.03 19.50
C HIS A 288 3.29 -0.98 18.60
N ARG A 289 3.04 0.27 18.90
CA ARG A 289 3.67 1.36 18.14
C ARG A 289 5.00 1.78 18.78
N ARG A 290 5.86 2.42 18.00
CA ARG A 290 7.15 2.90 18.51
C ARG A 290 6.93 3.91 19.64
N ASN A 291 7.51 3.65 20.79
CA ASN A 291 7.31 4.45 22.00
C ASN A 291 8.26 5.64 22.14
N SER A 292 9.00 5.97 21.10
CA SER A 292 9.83 7.17 21.04
C SER A 292 9.86 7.79 19.64
N VAL A 293 9.89 9.12 19.60
CA VAL A 293 10.00 9.89 18.34
C VAL A 293 11.23 9.46 17.53
N ARG A 294 12.37 9.22 18.21
CA ARG A 294 13.61 8.78 17.54
C ARG A 294 13.46 7.41 16.88
N ALA A 295 12.82 6.44 17.54
CA ALA A 295 12.58 5.11 16.98
C ALA A 295 11.64 5.21 15.77
N TYR A 296 10.56 5.99 15.88
CA TYR A 296 9.64 6.24 14.78
C TYR A 296 10.35 6.85 13.55
N LEU A 297 11.14 7.91 13.73
CA LEU A 297 11.85 8.55 12.61
C LEU A 297 12.90 7.62 11.98
N ARG A 298 13.54 6.75 12.78
CA ARG A 298 14.44 5.71 12.27
C ARG A 298 13.68 4.70 11.39
N GLN A 299 12.49 4.26 11.84
CA GLN A 299 11.61 3.39 11.06
C GLN A 299 11.19 4.04 9.74
N GLN A 300 10.74 5.31 9.77
CA GLN A 300 10.36 6.05 8.56
C GLN A 300 11.52 6.21 7.56
N LYS A 301 12.74 6.41 8.04
CA LYS A 301 13.94 6.39 7.19
C LYS A 301 14.18 5.02 6.57
N GLY A 302 13.94 3.94 7.32
CA GLY A 302 14.00 2.56 6.83
C GLY A 302 13.00 2.31 5.70
N TYR A 303 11.78 2.83 5.84
CA TYR A 303 10.77 2.76 4.78
C TYR A 303 11.18 3.52 3.51
N GLY A 304 11.82 4.69 3.64
CA GLY A 304 12.38 5.39 2.49
C GLY A 304 13.48 4.60 1.76
N LYS A 305 14.28 3.80 2.49
CA LYS A 305 15.22 2.84 1.91
C LYS A 305 14.48 1.72 1.16
N ALA A 306 13.46 1.15 1.78
CA ALA A 306 12.66 0.07 1.18
C ALA A 306 11.98 0.53 -0.12
N GLU A 307 11.41 1.75 -0.15
CA GLU A 307 10.85 2.35 -1.37
C GLU A 307 11.88 2.45 -2.51
N ALA A 308 13.13 2.79 -2.20
CA ALA A 308 14.19 2.86 -3.19
C ALA A 308 14.58 1.48 -3.74
N LEU A 309 14.54 0.43 -2.92
CA LEU A 309 14.77 -0.95 -3.36
C LEU A 309 13.60 -1.48 -4.17
N LEU A 310 12.37 -1.22 -3.73
CA LEU A 310 11.16 -1.61 -4.43
C LEU A 310 11.07 -0.94 -5.81
N GLU A 311 11.37 0.36 -5.90
CA GLU A 311 11.32 1.08 -7.19
C GLU A 311 12.33 0.54 -8.21
N ARG A 312 13.49 0.06 -7.75
CA ARG A 312 14.46 -0.59 -8.66
C ARG A 312 13.95 -1.92 -9.19
N LYS A 313 13.25 -2.70 -8.35
CA LYS A 313 12.72 -4.02 -8.71
C LYS A 313 11.40 -3.91 -9.48
N TRP A 314 10.57 -2.93 -9.14
CA TRP A 314 9.20 -2.74 -9.63
C TRP A 314 8.97 -1.31 -10.15
N PRO A 315 9.77 -0.82 -11.12
CA PRO A 315 9.69 0.57 -11.56
C PRO A 315 8.35 0.94 -12.19
N GLU A 316 7.59 -0.03 -12.74
CA GLU A 316 6.24 0.15 -13.29
C GLU A 316 5.18 0.48 -12.23
N LYS A 317 5.39 0.02 -10.99
CA LYS A 317 4.53 0.32 -9.85
C LYS A 317 4.72 1.73 -9.30
N TYR A 318 5.67 2.50 -9.85
CA TYR A 318 6.02 3.83 -9.36
C TYR A 318 5.71 4.92 -10.40
N ASN A 319 5.29 6.09 -9.91
CA ASN A 319 5.14 7.26 -10.77
C ASN A 319 6.49 7.95 -11.04
N LEU A 320 6.47 9.04 -11.84
CA LEU A 320 7.68 9.79 -12.19
C LEU A 320 8.43 10.36 -10.99
N ALA A 321 7.71 10.76 -9.94
CA ALA A 321 8.29 11.29 -8.72
C ALA A 321 8.82 10.20 -7.77
N GLY A 322 8.63 8.91 -8.11
CA GLY A 322 9.04 7.78 -7.26
C GLY A 322 8.06 7.49 -6.14
N HIS A 323 6.78 7.73 -6.34
CA HIS A 323 5.73 7.32 -5.42
C HIS A 323 4.98 6.12 -5.96
N LEU A 324 4.58 5.23 -5.06
CA LEU A 324 3.78 4.06 -5.36
C LEU A 324 2.44 4.44 -5.99
N LYS A 325 2.07 3.71 -7.03
CA LYS A 325 0.75 3.77 -7.65
C LYS A 325 -0.03 2.56 -7.20
N TRP A 326 -0.87 2.75 -6.22
CA TRP A 326 -1.81 1.74 -5.82
C TRP A 326 -3.06 1.79 -6.71
N THR A 327 -3.55 0.64 -7.11
CA THR A 327 -4.86 0.50 -7.81
C THR A 327 -5.97 0.57 -6.78
N GLY A 328 -5.75 -0.05 -5.63
CA GLY A 328 -6.67 -0.09 -4.51
C GLY A 328 -6.63 1.17 -3.64
N ARG A 329 -7.46 1.16 -2.61
CA ARG A 329 -7.58 2.23 -1.61
C ARG A 329 -6.72 1.92 -0.39
N VAL A 330 -5.96 2.90 0.07
CA VAL A 330 -5.17 2.81 1.30
C VAL A 330 -6.13 2.89 2.49
N TYR A 331 -6.21 1.80 3.26
CA TYR A 331 -7.09 1.68 4.42
C TYR A 331 -6.51 2.39 5.64
N GLY A 332 -7.35 3.16 6.36
CA GLY A 332 -7.00 3.72 7.66
C GLY A 332 -6.09 4.94 7.66
N VAL A 333 -5.88 5.61 6.52
CA VAL A 333 -5.09 6.85 6.48
C VAL A 333 -5.99 8.06 6.76
N PRO A 334 -5.73 8.82 7.83
CA PRO A 334 -6.48 10.04 8.12
C PRO A 334 -6.04 11.17 7.19
N TYR A 335 -6.67 11.30 6.04
CA TYR A 335 -6.52 12.49 5.19
C TYR A 335 -7.48 13.59 5.64
N VAL A 336 -6.97 14.79 5.84
CA VAL A 336 -7.81 15.98 5.98
C VAL A 336 -8.02 16.54 4.58
N ARG A 337 -9.21 16.35 4.05
CA ARG A 337 -9.61 16.98 2.78
C ARG A 337 -9.72 18.49 2.93
N TRP A 338 -9.18 19.20 1.97
CA TRP A 338 -9.37 20.64 1.83
C TRP A 338 -10.76 20.96 1.28
N ARG A 339 -11.34 20.06 0.48
CA ARG A 339 -12.70 20.15 -0.04
C ARG A 339 -13.56 19.07 0.62
N ALA A 340 -14.65 19.49 1.24
CA ALA A 340 -15.70 18.57 1.67
C ALA A 340 -16.38 18.02 0.39
N GLY A 341 -16.09 16.79 0.02
CA GLY A 341 -16.87 16.10 -1.00
C GLY A 341 -18.32 16.01 -0.55
N ARG A 342 -19.27 16.24 -1.44
CA ARG A 342 -20.68 15.93 -1.17
C ARG A 342 -20.80 14.41 -1.11
N ILE A 343 -21.04 13.88 0.10
CA ILE A 343 -21.44 12.50 0.27
C ILE A 343 -22.96 12.47 0.04
N TYR A 344 -23.42 11.59 -0.85
CA TYR A 344 -24.85 11.39 -1.05
C TYR A 344 -25.44 10.75 0.21
N HIS A 345 -26.32 11.50 0.87
CA HIS A 345 -27.07 11.02 2.02
C HIS A 345 -28.48 10.64 1.57
N GLY A 346 -28.64 9.63 0.74
CA GLY A 346 -29.94 9.17 0.28
C GLY A 346 -30.93 8.85 1.43
N MET A 347 -32.04 8.19 1.14
CA MET A 347 -33.09 7.84 2.11
C MET A 347 -32.58 7.03 3.33
N TRP A 348 -31.42 6.44 3.25
CA TRP A 348 -30.78 5.61 4.30
C TRP A 348 -29.88 6.39 5.26
N GLY A 349 -29.77 7.70 5.12
CA GLY A 349 -28.96 8.56 5.99
C GLY A 349 -27.44 8.35 5.85
N LEU A 350 -26.71 8.73 6.88
CA LEU A 350 -25.26 8.54 7.01
C LEU A 350 -24.95 7.07 7.27
N ALA A 351 -24.56 6.31 6.24
CA ALA A 351 -24.03 4.99 6.46
C ALA A 351 -22.62 5.10 7.07
N PRO A 352 -22.34 4.49 8.24
CA PRO A 352 -21.04 4.58 8.92
C PRO A 352 -19.85 4.11 8.06
N PHE A 353 -20.09 3.24 7.10
CA PHE A 353 -19.10 2.69 6.18
C PHE A 353 -18.83 3.58 4.96
N GLN A 354 -19.54 4.67 4.75
CA GLN A 354 -19.29 5.59 3.62
C GLN A 354 -17.89 6.23 3.68
N SER A 355 -17.32 6.34 4.87
CA SER A 355 -15.93 6.77 5.04
C SER A 355 -14.92 5.79 4.44
N LEU A 356 -15.27 4.51 4.28
CA LEU A 356 -14.44 3.50 3.60
C LEU A 356 -14.41 3.73 2.08
N TYR A 357 -15.47 4.32 1.52
CA TYR A 357 -15.59 4.62 0.09
C TYR A 357 -15.19 6.06 -0.25
N GLU A 358 -14.48 6.74 0.64
CA GLU A 358 -13.94 8.06 0.30
C GLU A 358 -12.99 7.95 -0.90
N PRO A 359 -13.16 8.77 -1.95
CA PRO A 359 -12.24 8.77 -3.08
C PRO A 359 -10.81 9.06 -2.61
N ALA A 360 -9.84 8.49 -3.30
CA ALA A 360 -8.43 8.81 -3.04
C ALA A 360 -8.22 10.33 -3.04
N PRO A 361 -7.35 10.87 -2.18
CA PRO A 361 -7.08 12.30 -2.14
C PRO A 361 -6.58 12.77 -3.51
N ASP A 362 -7.07 13.91 -3.97
CA ASP A 362 -6.57 14.56 -5.18
C ASP A 362 -5.07 14.83 -5.06
N LEU A 363 -4.39 14.91 -6.20
CA LEU A 363 -2.95 15.21 -6.23
C LEU A 363 -2.61 16.48 -5.44
N ILE A 364 -3.48 17.49 -5.49
CA ILE A 364 -3.30 18.76 -4.77
C ILE A 364 -3.35 18.56 -3.25
N ASP A 365 -4.24 17.68 -2.75
CA ASP A 365 -4.34 17.37 -1.32
C ASP A 365 -3.15 16.54 -0.83
N ALA A 366 -2.57 15.73 -1.70
CA ALA A 366 -1.43 14.87 -1.37
C ALA A 366 -0.07 15.59 -1.47
N LEU A 367 0.07 16.62 -2.32
CA LEU A 367 1.34 17.33 -2.58
C LEU A 367 2.09 17.76 -1.31
N PRO A 368 1.46 18.43 -0.31
CA PRO A 368 2.17 18.89 0.89
C PRO A 368 2.66 17.76 1.80
N MET A 369 2.12 16.56 1.61
CA MET A 369 2.52 15.35 2.36
C MET A 369 3.62 14.57 1.67
N MET A 370 3.95 14.90 0.42
CA MET A 370 5.04 14.27 -0.32
C MET A 370 6.39 14.68 0.25
N PRO A 371 7.32 13.76 0.42
CA PRO A 371 8.68 14.06 0.88
C PRO A 371 9.38 15.16 0.06
N GLU A 372 9.13 15.21 -1.24
CA GLU A 372 9.72 16.15 -2.19
C GLU A 372 9.23 17.60 -2.00
N TRP A 373 8.11 17.81 -1.33
CA TRP A 373 7.64 19.16 -0.96
C TRP A 373 8.67 19.92 -0.13
N TYR A 374 9.42 19.22 0.71
CA TYR A 374 10.48 19.81 1.51
C TYR A 374 11.68 20.28 0.68
N LEU A 375 11.93 19.67 -0.49
CA LEU A 375 12.93 20.19 -1.44
C LEU A 375 12.46 21.51 -2.06
N LEU A 376 11.17 21.61 -2.40
CA LEU A 376 10.57 22.88 -2.86
C LEU A 376 10.66 23.94 -1.78
N MET A 377 10.33 23.62 -0.52
CA MET A 377 10.47 24.55 0.60
C MET A 377 11.92 25.02 0.77
N ALA A 378 12.89 24.12 0.68
CA ALA A 378 14.31 24.47 0.76
C ALA A 378 14.74 25.40 -0.38
N ALA A 379 14.33 25.11 -1.61
CA ALA A 379 14.62 25.96 -2.76
C ALA A 379 14.00 27.36 -2.62
N LEU A 380 12.72 27.44 -2.26
CA LEU A 380 12.04 28.71 -2.02
C LEU A 380 12.65 29.47 -0.83
N GLY A 381 13.10 28.78 0.21
CA GLY A 381 13.81 29.37 1.35
C GLY A 381 15.13 30.02 0.94
N VAL A 382 15.91 29.35 0.09
CA VAL A 382 17.16 29.93 -0.47
C VAL A 382 16.86 31.16 -1.33
N LEU A 383 15.86 31.06 -2.23
CA LEU A 383 15.46 32.19 -3.07
C LEU A 383 14.94 33.37 -2.22
N SER A 384 14.17 33.08 -1.18
CA SER A 384 13.70 34.11 -0.23
C SER A 384 14.86 34.79 0.51
N ALA A 385 15.85 34.04 0.95
CA ALA A 385 17.06 34.62 1.58
C ALA A 385 17.84 35.47 0.58
N LEU A 386 18.01 35.03 -0.66
CA LEU A 386 18.66 35.80 -1.71
C LEU A 386 17.89 37.09 -2.05
N SER A 387 16.57 37.11 -1.94
CA SER A 387 15.73 38.28 -2.19
C SER A 387 15.96 39.43 -1.17
N LEU A 388 16.54 39.10 -0.01
CA LEU A 388 16.92 40.10 0.99
C LEU A 388 18.21 40.87 0.60
N TYR A 389 19.09 40.20 -0.16
CA TYR A 389 20.34 40.78 -0.63
C TYR A 389 20.21 41.43 -2.01
N TRP A 390 19.38 40.84 -2.88
CA TRP A 390 19.16 41.34 -4.24
C TRP A 390 17.75 41.93 -4.36
N PRO A 391 17.61 43.26 -4.49
CA PRO A 391 16.30 43.92 -4.49
C PRO A 391 15.52 43.75 -5.81
N TRP A 392 15.82 42.74 -6.59
CA TRP A 392 15.11 42.44 -7.86
C TRP A 392 13.66 42.01 -7.60
N PRO A 393 12.65 42.77 -8.18
CA PRO A 393 11.25 42.58 -7.81
C PRO A 393 10.71 41.14 -7.99
N PRO A 394 11.03 40.42 -9.11
CA PRO A 394 10.54 39.05 -9.28
C PRO A 394 11.05 38.07 -8.20
N LEU A 395 12.28 38.32 -7.66
CA LEU A 395 12.82 37.46 -6.62
C LEU A 395 12.07 37.61 -5.29
N LYS A 396 11.47 38.76 -5.01
CA LYS A 396 10.65 39.03 -3.82
C LYS A 396 9.38 38.16 -3.78
N LEU A 397 8.90 37.65 -4.94
CA LEU A 397 7.78 36.69 -5.00
C LEU A 397 8.11 35.36 -4.33
N ALA A 398 9.38 35.04 -4.15
CA ALA A 398 9.79 33.85 -3.39
C ALA A 398 9.33 33.88 -1.93
N LEU A 399 9.25 35.08 -1.28
CA LEU A 399 8.81 35.24 0.10
C LEU A 399 7.37 34.72 0.36
N PRO A 400 6.34 35.23 -0.33
CA PRO A 400 4.98 34.74 -0.13
C PRO A 400 4.82 33.27 -0.58
N LEU A 401 5.54 32.82 -1.60
CA LEU A 401 5.53 31.41 -2.03
C LEU A 401 6.16 30.51 -0.98
N PHE A 402 7.25 30.94 -0.34
CA PHE A 402 7.89 30.20 0.77
C PHE A 402 6.97 30.15 1.98
N ALA A 403 6.37 31.29 2.36
CA ALA A 403 5.41 31.35 3.47
C ALA A 403 4.21 30.40 3.22
N PHE A 404 3.70 30.37 2.00
CA PHE A 404 2.65 29.41 1.59
C PHE A 404 3.14 27.96 1.67
N ALA A 405 4.31 27.65 1.09
CA ALA A 405 4.87 26.30 1.07
C ALA A 405 5.13 25.74 2.48
N VAL A 406 5.50 26.60 3.44
CA VAL A 406 5.65 26.24 4.86
C VAL A 406 4.31 26.18 5.58
N GLY A 407 3.43 27.13 5.31
CA GLY A 407 2.12 27.26 5.97
C GLY A 407 1.21 26.07 5.74
N VAL A 408 1.18 25.54 4.52
CA VAL A 408 0.30 24.42 4.15
C VAL A 408 0.57 23.15 4.97
N PRO A 409 1.81 22.62 5.07
CA PRO A 409 2.09 21.46 5.92
C PRO A 409 1.83 21.72 7.41
N LEU A 410 2.11 22.93 7.89
CA LEU A 410 1.86 23.31 9.29
C LEU A 410 0.35 23.25 9.62
N VAL A 411 -0.48 23.87 8.77
CA VAL A 411 -1.94 23.85 8.93
C VAL A 411 -2.48 22.43 8.83
N HIS A 412 -1.98 21.66 7.87
CA HIS A 412 -2.38 20.25 7.71
C HIS A 412 -2.04 19.42 8.95
N ALA A 413 -0.78 19.49 9.41
CA ALA A 413 -0.31 18.76 10.59
C ALA A 413 -1.13 19.13 11.85
N TRP A 414 -1.42 20.41 12.02
CA TRP A 414 -2.25 20.88 13.14
C TRP A 414 -3.69 20.37 13.03
N ARG A 415 -4.32 20.45 11.85
CA ARG A 415 -5.70 19.96 11.64
C ARG A 415 -5.81 18.46 11.89
N CYS A 416 -4.83 17.67 11.45
CA CYS A 416 -4.79 16.24 11.74
C CYS A 416 -4.65 16.00 13.25
N ALA A 417 -3.68 16.62 13.90
CA ALA A 417 -3.45 16.45 15.34
C ALA A 417 -4.62 16.93 16.22
N ALA A 418 -5.31 18.00 15.81
CA ALA A 418 -6.46 18.53 16.55
C ALA A 418 -7.66 17.58 16.55
N ARG A 419 -7.82 16.76 15.51
CA ARG A 419 -8.91 15.77 15.35
C ARG A 419 -8.66 14.45 16.07
N VAL A 420 -7.44 14.21 16.54
CA VAL A 420 -7.10 12.97 17.23
C VAL A 420 -7.88 12.85 18.54
N CYS A 421 -8.57 11.73 18.69
CA CYS A 421 -9.18 11.29 19.94
C CYS A 421 -8.22 10.32 20.61
N PHE A 422 -7.55 10.77 21.68
CA PHE A 422 -6.67 9.91 22.47
C PHE A 422 -7.49 9.00 23.38
N ALA A 423 -7.10 7.73 23.48
CA ALA A 423 -7.79 6.75 24.33
C ALA A 423 -7.64 7.09 25.82
N ASN A 424 -6.45 7.53 26.23
CA ASN A 424 -6.12 7.90 27.60
C ASN A 424 -5.66 9.37 27.69
N PRO A 425 -6.55 10.36 27.46
CA PRO A 425 -6.13 11.75 27.42
C PRO A 425 -5.72 12.25 28.82
N PRO A 426 -4.61 12.99 28.95
CA PRO A 426 -4.27 13.64 30.20
C PRO A 426 -5.36 14.58 30.70
N LEU A 427 -5.59 14.61 32.02
CA LEU A 427 -6.57 15.50 32.65
C LEU A 427 -6.25 16.98 32.41
N SER A 428 -4.97 17.36 32.40
CA SER A 428 -4.53 18.74 32.21
C SER A 428 -4.65 19.22 30.75
N ARG A 429 -5.06 20.48 30.54
CA ARG A 429 -5.09 21.12 29.22
C ARG A 429 -3.68 21.14 28.58
N ALA A 430 -2.63 21.42 29.38
CA ALA A 430 -1.25 21.44 28.93
C ALA A 430 -0.79 20.05 28.44
N GLY A 431 -1.17 18.97 29.13
CA GLY A 431 -0.87 17.60 28.72
C GLY A 431 -1.51 17.26 27.37
N ARG A 432 -2.80 17.57 27.18
CA ARG A 432 -3.50 17.37 25.91
C ARG A 432 -2.86 18.17 24.76
N LEU A 433 -2.51 19.44 25.02
CA LEU A 433 -1.81 20.26 24.03
C LEU A 433 -0.43 19.67 23.68
N LYS A 434 0.32 19.16 24.65
CA LYS A 434 1.61 18.50 24.43
C LYS A 434 1.45 17.29 23.48
N LEU A 435 0.45 16.43 23.69
CA LEU A 435 0.22 15.28 22.80
C LEU A 435 -0.13 15.73 21.38
N ARG A 436 -1.01 16.73 21.23
CA ARG A 436 -1.37 17.28 19.90
C ARG A 436 -0.15 17.89 19.19
N LEU A 437 0.69 18.64 19.92
CA LEU A 437 1.92 19.20 19.35
C LEU A 437 2.92 18.10 18.97
N THR A 438 3.03 17.05 19.79
CA THR A 438 3.86 15.89 19.45
C THR A 438 3.36 15.22 18.18
N THR A 439 2.04 14.94 18.09
CA THR A 439 1.44 14.35 16.86
C THR A 439 1.66 15.25 15.65
N ALA A 440 1.43 16.56 15.75
CA ALA A 440 1.69 17.52 14.66
C ALA A 440 3.16 17.51 14.22
N SER A 441 4.09 17.45 15.19
CA SER A 441 5.53 17.36 14.89
C SER A 441 5.88 16.07 14.14
N LEU A 442 5.23 14.94 14.48
CA LEU A 442 5.43 13.68 13.75
C LEU A 442 4.95 13.79 12.30
N TYR A 443 3.82 14.47 12.03
CA TYR A 443 3.35 14.75 10.67
C TYR A 443 4.36 15.57 9.85
N LEU A 444 5.05 16.54 10.47
CA LEU A 444 6.04 17.36 9.80
C LEU A 444 7.38 16.65 9.61
N LEU A 445 7.81 15.84 10.57
CA LEU A 445 9.12 15.20 10.56
C LEU A 445 9.13 13.87 9.75
N GLN A 446 8.00 13.20 9.63
CA GLN A 446 7.89 11.93 8.91
C GLN A 446 8.33 12.05 7.44
N PRO A 447 7.83 13.00 6.64
CA PRO A 447 8.26 13.12 5.25
C PRO A 447 9.75 13.40 5.10
N LEU A 448 10.33 14.19 6.02
CA LEU A 448 11.78 14.45 6.05
C LEU A 448 12.61 13.19 6.32
N ALA A 449 12.18 12.39 7.29
CA ALA A 449 12.87 11.13 7.59
C ALA A 449 12.79 10.16 6.39
N ARG A 450 11.64 10.08 5.73
CA ARG A 450 11.41 9.27 4.55
C ARG A 450 12.22 9.76 3.36
N LEU A 451 12.24 11.08 3.11
CA LEU A 451 13.07 11.72 2.09
C LEU A 451 14.56 11.39 2.27
N ASN A 452 15.07 11.49 3.51
CA ASN A 452 16.44 11.12 3.82
C ASN A 452 16.77 9.67 3.44
N GLY A 453 15.85 8.72 3.74
CA GLY A 453 15.97 7.32 3.33
C GLY A 453 16.01 7.17 1.82
N ARG A 454 15.09 7.82 1.10
CA ARG A 454 14.97 7.80 -0.38
C ARG A 454 16.21 8.36 -1.05
N LEU A 455 16.64 9.58 -0.68
CA LEU A 455 17.79 10.24 -1.28
C LEU A 455 19.08 9.44 -1.10
N ARG A 456 19.34 8.91 0.11
CA ARG A 456 20.55 8.12 0.40
C ARG A 456 20.64 6.81 -0.38
N HIS A 457 19.51 6.27 -0.86
CA HIS A 457 19.47 5.01 -1.60
C HIS A 457 19.14 5.20 -3.09
N GLY A 458 19.23 6.45 -3.59
CA GLY A 458 19.16 6.76 -5.02
C GLY A 458 17.77 7.01 -5.58
N LEU A 459 16.72 6.97 -4.75
CA LEU A 459 15.37 7.34 -5.18
C LEU A 459 15.24 8.87 -5.18
N THR A 460 15.81 9.51 -6.17
CA THR A 460 15.84 10.97 -6.34
C THR A 460 14.94 11.39 -7.50
N LEU A 461 14.46 12.64 -7.49
CA LEU A 461 13.73 13.22 -8.63
C LEU A 461 14.58 13.30 -9.89
N TRP A 462 15.91 13.45 -9.71
CA TRP A 462 16.88 13.57 -10.81
C TRP A 462 17.57 12.26 -11.19
N ARG A 463 17.07 11.09 -10.73
CA ARG A 463 17.62 9.79 -11.11
C ARG A 463 17.45 9.51 -12.61
N LYS A 464 18.42 8.84 -13.20
CA LYS A 464 18.29 8.30 -14.54
C LYS A 464 17.43 7.04 -14.50
N ARG A 465 16.54 6.89 -15.46
CA ARG A 465 15.64 5.73 -15.59
C ARG A 465 16.06 4.76 -16.70
N VAL A 466 16.97 5.19 -17.54
CA VAL A 466 17.61 4.37 -18.57
C VAL A 466 19.12 4.45 -18.34
N ILE A 467 19.75 3.31 -18.21
CA ILE A 467 21.19 3.19 -18.02
C ILE A 467 21.76 2.75 -19.35
N GLY A 468 22.34 3.66 -20.11
CA GLY A 468 23.15 3.33 -21.28
C GLY A 468 22.79 4.09 -22.54
N GLY A 469 23.83 4.41 -23.31
CA GLY A 469 23.77 4.96 -24.65
C GLY A 469 23.39 6.43 -24.72
N PHE A 470 23.91 7.08 -25.74
CA PHE A 470 23.49 8.40 -26.18
C PHE A 470 23.17 8.28 -27.68
N ALA A 471 21.93 8.64 -28.04
CA ALA A 471 21.54 8.82 -29.42
C ALA A 471 20.95 10.22 -29.58
N PHE A 472 21.36 10.95 -30.60
CA PHE A 472 20.84 12.29 -30.81
C PHE A 472 19.31 12.27 -30.89
N PRO A 473 18.61 13.06 -30.05
CA PRO A 473 17.15 12.99 -29.91
C PRO A 473 16.47 13.63 -31.11
N ARG A 474 16.26 12.84 -32.15
CA ARG A 474 15.53 13.22 -33.37
C ARG A 474 14.51 12.14 -33.72
N PRO A 475 13.44 12.48 -34.44
CA PRO A 475 12.57 11.48 -35.04
C PRO A 475 13.35 10.57 -36.00
N TRP A 476 13.07 9.25 -35.92
CA TRP A 476 13.67 8.28 -36.85
C TRP A 476 12.64 7.21 -37.23
N LEU A 477 12.91 6.56 -38.35
CA LEU A 477 12.13 5.48 -38.91
C LEU A 477 13.05 4.28 -39.15
N ALA A 478 12.55 3.07 -38.82
CA ALA A 478 13.17 1.81 -39.19
C ALA A 478 12.15 0.94 -39.92
N ASN A 479 12.61 0.23 -40.97
CA ASN A 479 11.84 -0.73 -41.72
C ASN A 479 12.53 -2.08 -41.59
N ILE A 480 11.88 -3.03 -40.93
CA ILE A 480 12.44 -4.36 -40.64
C ILE A 480 11.61 -5.40 -41.39
N TRP A 481 12.24 -6.15 -42.29
CA TRP A 481 11.61 -7.29 -42.91
C TRP A 481 11.73 -8.52 -42.06
N SER A 482 10.62 -9.18 -41.81
CA SER A 482 10.53 -10.43 -41.06
C SER A 482 9.88 -11.52 -41.92
N ARG A 483 10.41 -12.75 -41.75
CA ARG A 483 9.81 -13.96 -42.31
C ARG A 483 8.89 -14.66 -41.34
N ARG A 484 8.91 -14.26 -40.07
CA ARG A 484 8.01 -14.78 -39.03
C ARG A 484 6.69 -14.02 -39.09
N SER A 485 5.59 -14.74 -39.27
CA SER A 485 4.24 -14.15 -39.20
C SER A 485 3.81 -14.10 -37.74
N LEU A 486 4.06 -13.00 -37.07
CA LEU A 486 3.64 -12.75 -35.68
C LEU A 486 2.54 -11.69 -35.67
N GLY A 487 1.64 -11.78 -34.68
CA GLY A 487 0.62 -10.77 -34.44
C GLY A 487 1.22 -9.42 -34.01
N ALA A 488 0.48 -8.32 -34.22
CA ALA A 488 0.96 -7.00 -33.81
C ALA A 488 1.25 -6.92 -32.29
N GLU A 489 0.44 -7.59 -31.48
CA GLU A 489 0.63 -7.67 -30.03
C GLU A 489 1.92 -8.45 -29.67
N GLU A 490 2.18 -9.57 -30.32
CA GLU A 490 3.40 -10.37 -30.10
C GLU A 490 4.65 -9.59 -30.50
N ARG A 491 4.58 -8.79 -31.58
CA ARG A 491 5.64 -7.87 -32.01
C ARG A 491 5.91 -6.80 -30.97
N LEU A 492 4.85 -6.23 -30.41
CA LEU A 492 4.97 -5.23 -29.35
C LEU A 492 5.62 -5.82 -28.09
N GLN A 493 5.21 -7.04 -27.69
CA GLN A 493 5.79 -7.77 -26.56
C GLN A 493 7.28 -8.07 -26.78
N SER A 494 7.69 -8.43 -28.01
CA SER A 494 9.11 -8.66 -28.34
C SER A 494 9.94 -7.38 -28.15
N ILE A 495 9.43 -6.23 -28.59
CA ILE A 495 10.10 -4.94 -28.37
C ILE A 495 10.15 -4.58 -26.88
N GLU A 496 9.08 -4.83 -26.13
CA GLU A 496 9.09 -4.63 -24.67
C GLU A 496 10.12 -5.48 -23.97
N ALA A 497 10.26 -6.75 -24.38
CA ALA A 497 11.26 -7.68 -23.81
C ALA A 497 12.68 -7.17 -24.08
N ALA A 498 12.97 -6.76 -25.33
CA ALA A 498 14.27 -6.19 -25.70
C ALA A 498 14.56 -4.89 -24.92
N LEU A 499 13.57 -4.00 -24.75
CA LEU A 499 13.73 -2.79 -23.94
C LEU A 499 14.05 -3.11 -22.48
N ARG A 500 13.38 -4.09 -21.90
CA ARG A 500 13.64 -4.54 -20.50
C ARG A 500 15.03 -5.16 -20.35
N ALA A 501 15.49 -5.90 -21.36
CA ALA A 501 16.85 -6.43 -21.38
C ALA A 501 17.93 -5.33 -21.38
N HIS A 502 17.59 -4.14 -21.87
CA HIS A 502 18.43 -2.94 -21.83
C HIS A 502 18.15 -2.00 -20.65
N ASP A 503 17.57 -2.50 -19.55
CA ASP A 503 17.22 -1.73 -18.35
C ASP A 503 16.32 -0.50 -18.66
N ALA A 504 15.54 -0.56 -19.74
CA ALA A 504 14.57 0.46 -20.09
C ALA A 504 13.15 0.00 -19.74
N LEU A 505 12.37 0.87 -19.10
CA LEU A 505 10.99 0.56 -18.74
C LEU A 505 10.05 1.07 -19.85
N PRO A 506 9.47 0.18 -20.68
CA PRO A 506 8.42 0.55 -21.62
C PRO A 506 7.09 0.80 -20.90
N LEU A 507 6.41 1.86 -21.27
CA LEU A 507 5.03 2.16 -20.88
C LEU A 507 4.17 2.03 -22.12
N ARG A 508 3.07 1.27 -22.02
CA ARG A 508 2.10 1.14 -23.12
C ARG A 508 1.21 2.35 -23.23
N GLY A 509 0.90 2.75 -24.45
CA GLY A 509 -0.16 3.71 -24.73
C GLY A 509 -1.54 3.12 -24.49
N GLY A 510 -2.52 3.99 -24.22
CA GLY A 510 -3.93 3.58 -24.16
C GLY A 510 -4.54 3.45 -25.58
N ASN A 511 -5.75 2.90 -25.66
CA ASN A 511 -6.45 2.66 -26.94
C ASN A 511 -6.67 3.91 -27.81
N PHE A 512 -6.56 5.10 -27.23
CA PHE A 512 -6.74 6.38 -27.93
C PHE A 512 -5.45 7.18 -28.04
N ASP A 513 -4.32 6.64 -27.56
CA ASP A 513 -3.03 7.30 -27.67
C ASP A 513 -2.45 7.10 -29.08
N PRO A 514 -1.84 8.15 -29.71
CA PRO A 514 -1.21 8.03 -31.00
C PRO A 514 0.22 7.45 -30.91
N TRP A 515 0.47 6.56 -29.98
CA TRP A 515 1.75 5.89 -29.76
C TRP A 515 1.53 4.56 -29.01
N ASP A 516 2.38 3.58 -29.25
CA ASP A 516 2.30 2.25 -28.65
C ASP A 516 3.17 2.13 -27.38
N LEU A 517 4.41 2.62 -27.45
CA LEU A 517 5.33 2.57 -26.33
C LEU A 517 5.96 3.94 -26.03
N GLU A 518 6.14 4.22 -24.75
CA GLU A 518 6.92 5.37 -24.26
C GLU A 518 8.03 4.84 -23.33
N VAL A 519 9.27 5.25 -23.57
CA VAL A 519 10.41 5.04 -22.68
C VAL A 519 10.82 6.39 -22.10
N ARG A 520 10.97 6.46 -20.79
CA ARG A 520 11.33 7.67 -20.08
C ARG A 520 12.79 7.65 -19.67
N GLY A 521 13.58 8.60 -20.15
CA GLY A 521 14.98 8.78 -19.76
C GLY A 521 15.13 9.35 -18.36
N GLY A 522 14.12 10.10 -17.91
CA GLY A 522 14.06 10.69 -16.58
C GLY A 522 12.73 11.38 -16.28
N LEU A 523 12.76 12.47 -15.49
CA LEU A 523 11.56 13.24 -15.13
C LEU A 523 11.12 14.18 -16.25
N LEU A 524 12.06 14.69 -17.05
CA LEU A 524 11.85 15.82 -17.97
C LEU A 524 11.73 15.39 -19.42
N GLY A 525 12.39 14.27 -19.83
CA GLY A 525 12.46 13.80 -21.20
C GLY A 525 12.14 12.32 -21.38
N SER A 526 11.52 12.00 -22.51
CA SER A 526 11.15 10.64 -22.93
C SER A 526 11.31 10.48 -24.46
N ALA A 527 11.12 9.26 -24.94
CA ALA A 527 10.88 8.99 -26.36
C ALA A 527 9.61 8.14 -26.49
N ARG A 528 8.88 8.32 -27.58
CA ARG A 528 7.70 7.54 -27.94
C ARG A 528 7.94 6.77 -29.22
N MET A 529 7.27 5.66 -29.34
CA MET A 529 7.35 4.78 -30.49
C MET A 529 5.95 4.39 -30.96
N PHE A 530 5.82 4.26 -32.27
CA PHE A 530 4.67 3.68 -32.95
C PHE A 530 5.15 2.56 -33.87
N ILE A 531 4.44 1.43 -33.88
CA ILE A 531 4.73 0.28 -34.73
C ILE A 531 3.54 0.00 -35.65
N ALA A 532 3.82 -0.20 -36.94
CA ALA A 532 2.86 -0.71 -37.90
C ALA A 532 3.40 -2.01 -38.48
N VAL A 533 2.54 -3.02 -38.58
CA VAL A 533 2.86 -4.33 -39.16
C VAL A 533 2.10 -4.46 -40.46
N GLU A 534 2.83 -4.52 -41.57
CA GLU A 534 2.28 -4.71 -42.91
C GLU A 534 2.48 -6.16 -43.35
N TYR A 535 1.42 -6.81 -43.79
CA TYR A 535 1.46 -8.20 -44.26
C TYR A 535 1.66 -8.21 -45.78
N HIS A 536 2.69 -8.91 -46.24
CA HIS A 536 3.03 -9.10 -47.63
C HIS A 536 2.87 -10.56 -48.04
N GLY A 537 2.87 -10.83 -49.36
CA GLY A 537 2.80 -12.18 -49.88
C GLY A 537 3.92 -13.09 -49.32
N ASP A 538 3.73 -14.39 -49.41
CA ASP A 538 4.65 -15.44 -48.90
C ASP A 538 4.92 -15.41 -47.40
N GLY A 539 3.95 -14.92 -46.61
CA GLY A 539 4.08 -14.89 -45.13
C GLY A 539 5.10 -13.88 -44.60
N ARG A 540 5.59 -12.97 -45.47
CA ARG A 540 6.50 -11.91 -45.06
C ARG A 540 5.78 -10.76 -44.39
N GLN A 541 6.40 -10.16 -43.43
CA GLN A 541 5.94 -8.95 -42.74
C GLN A 541 6.95 -7.83 -42.85
N LEU A 542 6.45 -6.61 -43.05
CA LEU A 542 7.25 -5.39 -42.91
C LEU A 542 6.83 -4.67 -41.65
N LEU A 543 7.75 -4.56 -40.70
CA LEU A 543 7.57 -3.78 -39.47
C LEU A 543 8.09 -2.36 -39.73
N ARG A 544 7.19 -1.38 -39.65
CA ARG A 544 7.56 0.03 -39.68
C ARG A 544 7.54 0.59 -38.27
N VAL A 545 8.71 0.95 -37.77
CA VAL A 545 8.88 1.53 -36.46
C VAL A 545 9.23 2.99 -36.57
N ARG A 546 8.40 3.86 -35.99
CA ARG A 546 8.65 5.29 -35.91
C ARG A 546 8.85 5.68 -34.44
N SER A 547 9.94 6.38 -34.12
CA SER A 547 10.18 6.93 -32.79
C SER A 547 10.49 8.42 -32.86
N TRP A 548 10.09 9.13 -31.81
CA TRP A 548 10.37 10.57 -31.66
C TRP A 548 10.59 10.93 -30.17
N PRO A 549 11.50 11.89 -29.91
CA PRO A 549 11.72 12.39 -28.56
C PRO A 549 10.53 13.24 -28.09
N ARG A 550 10.29 13.25 -26.80
CA ARG A 550 9.25 14.06 -26.17
C ARG A 550 9.78 14.75 -24.91
N CYS A 551 9.68 16.08 -24.89
CA CYS A 551 9.84 16.89 -23.69
C CYS A 551 8.53 16.93 -22.91
N SER A 552 8.56 16.83 -21.57
CA SER A 552 7.37 17.03 -20.74
C SER A 552 6.96 18.52 -20.77
N LEU A 553 5.64 18.78 -20.76
CA LEU A 553 5.13 20.16 -20.74
C LEU A 553 5.65 20.95 -19.53
N ALA A 554 5.79 20.30 -18.37
CA ALA A 554 6.35 20.91 -17.18
C ALA A 554 7.81 21.32 -17.37
N ALA A 555 8.62 20.48 -18.03
CA ALA A 555 10.02 20.79 -18.32
C ALA A 555 10.15 21.96 -19.30
N ALA A 556 9.33 21.96 -20.36
CA ALA A 556 9.29 23.06 -21.31
C ALA A 556 8.88 24.38 -20.62
N ALA A 557 7.80 24.36 -19.82
CA ALA A 557 7.34 25.52 -19.08
C ALA A 557 8.39 26.05 -18.10
N LEU A 558 9.03 25.16 -17.31
CA LEU A 558 10.09 25.56 -16.39
C LEU A 558 11.28 26.18 -17.11
N THR A 559 11.72 25.58 -18.23
CA THR A 559 12.84 26.10 -19.01
C THR A 559 12.52 27.49 -19.57
N LEU A 560 11.29 27.68 -20.10
CA LEU A 560 10.84 28.99 -20.61
C LEU A 560 10.71 30.05 -19.51
N VAL A 561 10.19 29.67 -18.33
CA VAL A 561 10.09 30.59 -17.17
C VAL A 561 11.47 31.05 -16.72
N PHE A 562 12.43 30.12 -16.55
CA PHE A 562 13.78 30.49 -16.14
C PHE A 562 14.51 31.30 -17.23
N ALA A 563 14.28 31.01 -18.52
CA ALA A 563 14.80 31.80 -19.62
C ALA A 563 14.23 33.23 -19.59
N GLY A 564 12.92 33.38 -19.46
CA GLY A 564 12.26 34.69 -19.35
C GLY A 564 12.74 35.50 -18.15
N LEU A 565 12.88 34.85 -16.98
CA LEU A 565 13.42 35.48 -15.79
C LEU A 565 14.89 35.89 -15.96
N SER A 566 15.70 35.08 -16.64
CA SER A 566 17.10 35.42 -16.97
C SER A 566 17.18 36.64 -17.86
N LEU A 567 16.38 36.71 -18.91
CA LEU A 567 16.32 37.87 -19.83
C LEU A 567 15.83 39.12 -19.10
N GLY A 568 14.79 39.00 -18.28
CA GLY A 568 14.31 40.13 -17.46
C GLY A 568 15.36 40.64 -16.50
N ALA A 569 16.09 39.76 -15.82
CA ALA A 569 17.17 40.14 -14.92
C ALA A 569 18.31 40.87 -15.64
N GLY A 570 18.64 40.44 -16.87
CA GLY A 570 19.63 41.12 -17.71
C GLY A 570 19.16 42.51 -18.19
N HIS A 571 17.88 42.64 -18.58
CA HIS A 571 17.27 43.91 -18.96
C HIS A 571 17.28 44.90 -17.80
N ASP A 572 17.01 44.44 -16.56
CA ASP A 572 16.98 45.27 -15.34
C ASP A 572 18.38 45.50 -14.75
N GLY A 573 19.47 45.06 -15.42
CA GLY A 573 20.85 45.24 -14.99
C GLY A 573 21.35 44.30 -13.88
N TYR A 574 20.59 43.30 -13.49
CA TYR A 574 20.96 42.31 -12.46
C TYR A 574 21.75 41.12 -13.06
N TRP A 575 22.98 41.40 -13.54
CA TRP A 575 23.81 40.46 -14.30
C TRP A 575 24.12 39.15 -13.55
N ALA A 576 24.29 39.19 -12.24
CA ALA A 576 24.53 37.99 -11.43
C ALA A 576 23.29 37.08 -11.41
N ALA A 577 22.10 37.64 -11.27
CA ALA A 577 20.84 36.91 -11.37
C ALA A 577 20.59 36.36 -12.78
N CYS A 578 20.87 37.17 -13.81
CA CYS A 578 20.82 36.76 -15.21
C CYS A 578 21.72 35.55 -15.47
N ALA A 579 22.97 35.59 -15.04
CA ALA A 579 23.91 34.47 -15.21
C ALA A 579 23.46 33.21 -14.44
N ALA A 580 22.98 33.33 -13.20
CA ALA A 580 22.51 32.23 -12.39
C ALA A 580 21.25 31.56 -13.05
N LEU A 581 20.27 32.37 -13.41
CA LEU A 581 19.03 31.89 -14.07
C LEU A 581 19.29 31.33 -15.46
N GLY A 582 20.19 31.94 -16.24
CA GLY A 582 20.65 31.44 -17.53
C GLY A 582 21.37 30.09 -17.39
N GLY A 583 22.21 29.94 -16.35
CA GLY A 583 22.85 28.68 -16.00
C GLY A 583 21.84 27.59 -15.65
N ILE A 584 20.80 27.90 -14.88
CA ILE A 584 19.70 26.96 -14.57
C ILE A 584 18.95 26.58 -15.85
N THR A 585 18.64 27.55 -16.71
CA THR A 585 17.99 27.30 -18.00
C THR A 585 18.80 26.35 -18.87
N LEU A 586 20.12 26.58 -18.98
CA LEU A 586 21.02 25.71 -19.74
C LEU A 586 21.08 24.31 -19.15
N LEU A 587 21.20 24.17 -17.84
CA LEU A 587 21.23 22.88 -17.16
C LEU A 587 19.91 22.11 -17.37
N LEU A 588 18.75 22.77 -17.29
CA LEU A 588 17.45 22.16 -17.59
C LEU A 588 17.37 21.69 -19.04
N ALA A 589 17.76 22.54 -19.99
CA ALA A 589 17.76 22.20 -21.42
C ALA A 589 18.68 21.01 -21.72
N LEU A 590 19.91 21.03 -21.22
CA LEU A 590 20.86 19.92 -21.35
C LEU A 590 20.32 18.64 -20.71
N ARG A 591 19.65 18.76 -19.58
CA ARG A 591 19.04 17.62 -18.90
C ARG A 591 17.91 17.01 -19.74
N VAL A 592 17.01 17.81 -20.30
CA VAL A 592 15.94 17.36 -21.21
C VAL A 592 16.53 16.64 -22.42
N VAL A 593 17.53 17.25 -23.08
CA VAL A 593 18.20 16.65 -24.23
C VAL A 593 18.83 15.31 -23.88
N ASN A 594 19.53 15.22 -22.74
CA ASN A 594 20.17 13.98 -22.28
C ASN A 594 19.16 12.88 -21.98
N GLU A 595 18.06 13.22 -21.32
CA GLU A 595 16.99 12.24 -21.01
C GLU A 595 16.28 11.75 -22.30
N CYS A 596 15.98 12.64 -23.23
CA CYS A 596 15.45 12.28 -24.54
C CYS A 596 16.45 11.41 -25.34
N ALA A 597 17.75 11.74 -25.26
CA ALA A 597 18.81 11.00 -25.96
C ALA A 597 18.97 9.58 -25.41
N ALA A 598 18.92 9.41 -24.09
CA ALA A 598 18.97 8.10 -23.45
C ALA A 598 17.76 7.22 -23.83
N ALA A 599 16.56 7.80 -23.81
CA ALA A 599 15.34 7.10 -24.21
C ALA A 599 15.36 6.70 -25.70
N THR A 600 15.86 7.59 -26.56
CA THR A 600 16.03 7.32 -28.00
C THR A 600 17.05 6.20 -28.24
N ALA A 601 18.15 6.19 -27.47
CA ALA A 601 19.18 5.16 -27.56
C ALA A 601 18.63 3.78 -27.16
N ALA A 602 17.78 3.71 -26.14
CA ALA A 602 17.14 2.46 -25.72
C ALA A 602 16.25 1.88 -26.83
N PHE A 603 15.41 2.69 -27.48
CA PHE A 603 14.61 2.24 -28.63
C PHE A 603 15.48 1.78 -29.78
N LEU A 604 16.52 2.53 -30.13
CA LEU A 604 17.44 2.14 -31.20
C LEU A 604 18.17 0.84 -30.89
N GLY A 605 18.54 0.60 -29.62
CA GLY A 605 19.14 -0.64 -29.16
C GLY A 605 18.20 -1.83 -29.35
N ALA A 606 16.99 -1.73 -28.82
CA ALA A 606 15.96 -2.78 -28.92
C ALA A 606 15.59 -3.11 -30.38
N VAL A 607 15.40 -2.07 -31.22
CA VAL A 607 15.05 -2.28 -32.63
C VAL A 607 16.20 -2.94 -33.41
N ARG A 608 17.47 -2.58 -33.13
CA ARG A 608 18.62 -3.24 -33.73
C ARG A 608 18.81 -4.69 -33.30
N GLU A 609 18.44 -5.00 -32.07
CA GLU A 609 18.45 -6.38 -31.56
C GLU A 609 17.47 -7.23 -32.33
N ILE A 610 16.22 -6.79 -32.45
CA ILE A 610 15.18 -7.46 -33.24
C ILE A 610 15.61 -7.59 -34.71
N GLU A 611 16.18 -6.56 -35.30
CA GLU A 611 16.69 -6.62 -36.67
C GLU A 611 17.80 -7.66 -36.85
N ARG A 612 18.65 -7.87 -35.84
CA ARG A 612 19.67 -8.91 -35.87
C ARG A 612 19.08 -10.30 -35.75
N GLU A 613 18.13 -10.49 -34.84
CA GLU A 613 17.41 -11.77 -34.68
C GLU A 613 16.72 -12.19 -35.98
N GLU A 614 16.00 -11.26 -36.62
CA GLU A 614 15.30 -11.53 -37.88
C GLU A 614 16.28 -11.84 -39.04
N LYS A 615 17.51 -11.31 -39.04
CA LYS A 615 18.55 -11.61 -40.02
C LYS A 615 19.23 -12.96 -39.77
N CYS A 616 19.36 -13.40 -38.50
CA CYS A 616 19.99 -14.68 -38.16
C CYS A 616 19.08 -15.88 -38.46
N ASP A 617 17.76 -15.68 -38.52
CA ASP A 617 16.77 -16.73 -38.87
C ASP A 617 16.57 -16.91 -40.39
N GLY A 618 17.34 -16.22 -41.21
CA GLY A 618 17.41 -16.44 -42.64
C GLY A 618 18.33 -17.65 -42.99
N PRO A 619 17.96 -18.54 -43.93
CA PRO A 619 18.88 -19.55 -44.39
C PRO A 619 20.13 -18.91 -44.99
N ALA A 620 21.31 -19.46 -44.64
CA ALA A 620 22.60 -19.13 -45.25
C ALA A 620 22.57 -19.28 -46.78
#